data_ae91a060422c71f4d1b5d5e8bff0247e
#
_entry.id   ae91a060422c71f4d1b5d5e8bff0247e
#
_cell.length_a   1.000
_cell.length_b   1.000
_cell.length_c   1.000
_cell.angle_alpha   90.00
_cell.angle_beta   90.00
_cell.angle_gamma   90.00
#
_symmetry.space_group_name_H-M   'P 1'
#
loop_
_entity.id
_entity.type
_entity.pdbx_description
1 polymer ?
#
loop_
_entity_poly.entity_id
_entity_poly.type
_entity_poly.pdbx_seq_one_letter_code
_entity_poly.pdbx_strand_id
1 'polypeptide(L)'
;MIKKYGDQGFKLEVSHKGNGKLSYSSSNEDVATVDDQGNVTIHNAGTTKLKVTLGVDHNYDSDSKEVTLTVNKINHEIAVDQKDFEKTYGDEAFTVHAQSKDHESAIEYASSDEKVATVDSEGNVVIKGAGKVIITVSQKESKNYKKSI
;
A
#
# COMPACT_ATOMS: atom_id res chain seq x y z
N MET A 1 14.23 9.44 7.10
CA MET A 1 12.86 9.44 7.66
C MET A 1 12.07 8.31 7.00
N ILE A 2 11.39 7.51 7.79
CA ILE A 2 10.68 6.32 7.31
C ILE A 2 9.22 6.40 7.72
N LYS A 3 8.33 6.22 6.77
CA LYS A 3 6.87 6.18 6.95
C LYS A 3 6.30 4.98 6.22
N LYS A 4 5.01 4.73 6.38
CA LYS A 4 4.29 3.66 5.68
C LYS A 4 3.16 4.28 4.85
N TYR A 5 2.77 3.60 3.79
CA TYR A 5 1.58 4.00 3.05
C TYR A 5 0.36 4.05 3.98
N GLY A 6 -0.37 5.12 3.89
CA GLY A 6 -1.54 5.36 4.76
C GLY A 6 -1.25 6.10 6.05
N ASP A 7 0.02 6.36 6.36
CA ASP A 7 0.35 7.19 7.53
C ASP A 7 -0.17 8.60 7.33
N GLN A 8 -0.49 9.25 8.43
CA GLN A 8 -0.92 10.65 8.40
C GLN A 8 0.21 11.57 7.96
N GLY A 9 -0.16 12.66 7.32
CA GLY A 9 0.80 13.71 6.99
C GLY A 9 1.48 14.28 8.23
N PHE A 10 2.61 14.91 8.03
CA PHE A 10 3.39 15.47 9.12
C PHE A 10 3.98 16.80 8.68
N LYS A 11 4.50 17.56 9.65
CA LYS A 11 5.14 18.84 9.38
C LYS A 11 6.66 18.73 9.51
N LEU A 12 7.38 19.29 8.53
CA LEU A 12 8.82 19.44 8.64
C LEU A 12 9.12 20.60 9.60
N GLU A 13 9.80 20.27 10.70
CA GLU A 13 10.22 21.28 11.66
C GLU A 13 11.60 21.79 11.26
N VAL A 14 11.67 23.09 11.00
CA VAL A 14 12.92 23.74 10.56
C VAL A 14 13.24 24.89 11.50
N SER A 15 14.44 24.89 12.03
CA SER A 15 14.96 26.04 12.75
C SER A 15 16.05 26.71 11.91
N HIS A 16 16.06 28.04 11.89
CA HIS A 16 16.98 28.82 11.09
C HIS A 16 17.29 30.14 11.78
N LYS A 17 18.41 30.73 11.35
CA LYS A 17 18.77 32.09 11.72
C LYS A 17 18.44 33.01 10.54
N GLY A 18 18.13 34.27 10.82
CA GLY A 18 17.83 35.24 9.78
C GLY A 18 16.36 35.30 9.42
N ASN A 19 16.03 36.18 8.49
CA ASN A 19 14.67 36.52 8.11
C ASN A 19 14.31 36.11 6.68
N GLY A 20 15.14 35.30 6.04
CA GLY A 20 14.86 34.77 4.71
C GLY A 20 13.61 33.93 4.68
N LYS A 21 12.96 33.86 3.53
CA LYS A 21 11.74 33.09 3.35
C LYS A 21 12.09 31.61 3.20
N LEU A 22 11.36 30.76 3.94
CA LEU A 22 11.47 29.31 3.77
C LEU A 22 10.60 28.85 2.60
N SER A 23 11.15 27.97 1.77
CA SER A 23 10.40 27.29 0.72
C SER A 23 10.69 25.79 0.78
N TYR A 24 9.73 25.01 0.31
CA TYR A 24 9.76 23.56 0.40
C TYR A 24 9.48 22.94 -0.96
N SER A 25 10.11 21.81 -1.25
CA SER A 25 9.84 21.06 -2.46
C SER A 25 10.03 19.56 -2.24
N SER A 26 9.39 18.77 -3.10
CA SER A 26 9.53 17.31 -3.13
C SER A 26 10.07 16.89 -4.49
N SER A 27 11.05 15.98 -4.50
CA SER A 27 11.63 15.49 -5.76
C SER A 27 10.70 14.49 -6.47
N ASN A 28 9.76 13.91 -5.75
CA ASN A 28 8.79 12.97 -6.31
C ASN A 28 7.43 13.19 -5.64
N GLU A 29 6.62 14.00 -6.27
CA GLU A 29 5.30 14.35 -5.76
C GLU A 29 4.29 13.20 -5.82
N ASP A 30 4.58 12.16 -6.59
CA ASP A 30 3.77 10.94 -6.58
C ASP A 30 3.87 10.21 -5.24
N VAL A 31 5.01 10.31 -4.56
CA VAL A 31 5.23 9.69 -3.25
C VAL A 31 4.70 10.58 -2.15
N ALA A 32 5.12 11.85 -2.15
CA ALA A 32 4.68 12.81 -1.14
C ALA A 32 4.80 14.23 -1.66
N THR A 33 3.91 15.09 -1.22
CA THR A 33 3.94 16.52 -1.51
C THR A 33 4.18 17.31 -0.24
N VAL A 34 4.69 18.53 -0.37
CA VAL A 34 4.91 19.43 0.75
C VAL A 34 4.39 20.81 0.37
N ASP A 35 3.68 21.46 1.30
CA ASP A 35 3.13 22.78 1.07
C ASP A 35 4.10 23.90 1.52
N ASP A 36 3.66 25.16 1.37
CA ASP A 36 4.47 26.32 1.70
C ASP A 36 4.77 26.46 3.18
N GLN A 37 4.09 25.72 4.02
CA GLN A 37 4.26 25.74 5.47
C GLN A 37 5.04 24.55 5.99
N GLY A 38 5.48 23.66 5.10
CA GLY A 38 6.23 22.46 5.46
C GLY A 38 5.38 21.27 5.82
N ASN A 39 4.08 21.31 5.55
CA ASN A 39 3.20 20.17 5.79
C ASN A 39 3.36 19.14 4.67
N VAL A 40 3.69 17.91 5.02
CA VAL A 40 3.94 16.82 4.08
C VAL A 40 2.73 15.90 4.04
N THR A 41 2.25 15.60 2.83
CA THR A 41 1.17 14.65 2.61
C THR A 41 1.72 13.43 1.88
N ILE A 42 1.46 12.24 2.39
CA ILE A 42 1.91 10.97 1.82
C ILE A 42 0.85 10.47 0.84
N HIS A 43 1.26 10.19 -0.40
CA HIS A 43 0.36 9.74 -1.46
C HIS A 43 0.58 8.27 -1.82
N ASN A 44 1.83 7.82 -1.91
CA ASN A 44 2.16 6.46 -2.32
C ASN A 44 3.45 5.98 -1.66
N ALA A 45 3.67 4.68 -1.71
CA ALA A 45 4.94 4.09 -1.31
C ALA A 45 6.03 4.47 -2.31
N GLY A 46 7.25 4.60 -1.84
CA GLY A 46 8.40 4.98 -2.63
C GLY A 46 9.34 5.88 -1.86
N THR A 47 10.25 6.52 -2.58
CA THR A 47 11.24 7.40 -1.96
C THR A 47 11.19 8.77 -2.61
N THR A 48 11.25 9.81 -1.80
CA THR A 48 11.34 11.19 -2.27
C THR A 48 12.32 11.97 -1.40
N LYS A 49 12.90 13.01 -1.96
CA LYS A 49 13.72 13.97 -1.22
C LYS A 49 12.93 15.24 -0.99
N LEU A 50 12.81 15.62 0.27
CA LEU A 50 12.14 16.86 0.66
C LEU A 50 13.22 17.91 0.89
N LYS A 51 13.14 18.99 0.14
CA LYS A 51 14.13 20.07 0.19
C LYS A 51 13.53 21.30 0.86
N VAL A 52 14.28 21.85 1.82
CA VAL A 52 13.95 23.12 2.46
C VAL A 52 14.99 24.13 2.03
N THR A 53 14.55 25.26 1.53
CA THR A 53 15.43 26.35 1.10
C THR A 53 15.12 27.60 1.91
N LEU A 54 16.15 28.19 2.47
CA LEU A 54 16.07 29.51 3.13
C LEU A 54 16.64 30.55 2.17
N GLY A 55 15.80 31.54 1.85
CA GLY A 55 16.20 32.62 0.94
C GLY A 55 17.23 33.56 1.57
N VAL A 56 17.83 34.37 0.72
CA VAL A 56 18.79 35.41 1.11
C VAL A 56 18.11 36.51 1.93
N ASP A 57 18.80 37.00 2.96
CA ASP A 57 18.42 38.24 3.62
C ASP A 57 19.65 39.16 3.79
N HIS A 58 19.52 40.25 4.55
CA HIS A 58 20.60 41.22 4.72
C HIS A 58 21.88 40.66 5.34
N ASN A 59 21.75 39.66 6.18
CA ASN A 59 22.86 39.18 7.01
C ASN A 59 23.27 37.75 6.70
N TYR A 60 22.48 37.03 5.90
CA TYR A 60 22.69 35.61 5.62
C TYR A 60 22.50 35.29 4.15
N ASP A 61 23.38 34.45 3.62
CA ASP A 61 23.23 33.88 2.29
C ASP A 61 22.14 32.80 2.30
N SER A 62 21.66 32.43 1.11
CA SER A 62 20.71 31.33 0.97
C SER A 62 21.34 30.02 1.41
N ASP A 63 20.51 29.14 1.96
CA ASP A 63 20.93 27.80 2.36
C ASP A 63 19.82 26.81 2.06
N SER A 64 20.18 25.55 1.90
CA SER A 64 19.19 24.51 1.66
C SER A 64 19.63 23.22 2.31
N LYS A 65 18.64 22.41 2.72
CA LYS A 65 18.84 21.07 3.26
C LYS A 65 17.86 20.10 2.65
N GLU A 66 18.27 18.86 2.49
CA GLU A 66 17.44 17.79 1.98
C GLU A 66 17.23 16.72 3.04
N VAL A 67 16.03 16.16 3.08
CA VAL A 67 15.68 15.02 3.91
C VAL A 67 15.13 13.94 3.00
N THR A 68 15.65 12.72 3.10
CA THR A 68 15.12 11.60 2.36
C THR A 68 13.93 11.01 3.11
N LEU A 69 12.80 10.92 2.44
CA LEU A 69 11.59 10.27 2.96
C LEU A 69 11.39 8.96 2.23
N THR A 70 11.36 7.88 2.98
CA THR A 70 11.02 6.56 2.45
C THR A 70 9.64 6.16 2.98
N VAL A 71 8.74 5.87 2.07
CA VAL A 71 7.38 5.39 2.40
C VAL A 71 7.32 3.92 2.03
N ASN A 72 7.21 3.07 3.01
CA ASN A 72 7.18 1.63 2.82
C ASN A 72 5.78 1.15 2.42
N LYS A 73 5.75 0.09 1.61
CA LYS A 73 4.50 -0.61 1.31
C LYS A 73 3.98 -1.31 2.56
N ILE A 74 2.67 -1.46 2.64
CA ILE A 74 2.03 -2.20 3.72
C ILE A 74 1.56 -3.57 3.24
N ASN A 75 1.21 -4.45 4.18
CA ASN A 75 0.69 -5.77 3.87
C ASN A 75 -0.75 -5.68 3.37
N HIS A 76 -1.13 -6.61 2.49
CA HIS A 76 -2.54 -6.77 2.14
C HIS A 76 -3.32 -7.25 3.36
N GLU A 77 -4.56 -6.77 3.46
CA GLU A 77 -5.53 -7.28 4.43
C GLU A 77 -6.68 -7.88 3.62
N ILE A 78 -6.60 -9.18 3.37
CA ILE A 78 -7.64 -9.90 2.66
C ILE A 78 -8.58 -10.51 3.70
N ALA A 79 -9.86 -10.14 3.64
CA ALA A 79 -10.89 -10.68 4.49
C ALA A 79 -11.72 -11.69 3.70
N VAL A 80 -11.97 -12.85 4.28
CA VAL A 80 -12.87 -13.86 3.71
C VAL A 80 -14.04 -14.02 4.67
N ASP A 81 -15.23 -14.22 4.10
CA ASP A 81 -16.45 -14.34 4.89
C ASP A 81 -16.55 -15.68 5.65
N GLN A 82 -15.84 -16.69 5.17
CA GLN A 82 -15.83 -18.00 5.81
C GLN A 82 -14.49 -18.69 5.52
N LYS A 83 -13.82 -19.17 6.58
CA LYS A 83 -12.50 -19.81 6.46
C LYS A 83 -12.57 -21.30 6.14
N ASP A 84 -13.59 -22.00 6.66
CA ASP A 84 -13.74 -23.41 6.49
C ASP A 84 -15.11 -23.74 5.89
N PHE A 85 -15.10 -24.67 4.96
CA PHE A 85 -16.33 -25.14 4.31
C PHE A 85 -16.40 -26.65 4.41
N GLU A 86 -17.56 -27.16 4.82
CA GLU A 86 -17.86 -28.57 4.72
C GLU A 86 -18.94 -28.76 3.68
N LYS A 87 -18.62 -29.54 2.65
CA LYS A 87 -19.54 -29.81 1.54
C LYS A 87 -19.58 -31.32 1.29
N THR A 88 -20.62 -31.75 0.63
CA THR A 88 -20.81 -33.16 0.25
C THR A 88 -20.65 -33.30 -1.25
N TYR A 89 -20.03 -34.38 -1.69
CA TYR A 89 -19.93 -34.67 -3.13
C TYR A 89 -21.32 -34.64 -3.76
N GLY A 90 -21.45 -33.89 -4.82
CA GLY A 90 -22.73 -33.66 -5.48
C GLY A 90 -23.43 -32.35 -5.08
N ASP A 91 -22.90 -31.64 -4.07
CA ASP A 91 -23.43 -30.31 -3.72
C ASP A 91 -23.20 -29.32 -4.85
N GLU A 92 -24.04 -28.30 -4.88
CA GLU A 92 -23.92 -27.21 -5.86
C GLU A 92 -22.65 -26.42 -5.65
N ALA A 93 -22.18 -25.76 -6.72
CA ALA A 93 -21.08 -24.84 -6.66
C ALA A 93 -21.39 -23.69 -5.69
N PHE A 94 -20.34 -23.16 -5.07
CA PHE A 94 -20.47 -22.04 -4.14
C PHE A 94 -19.37 -21.03 -4.39
N THR A 95 -19.49 -19.84 -3.81
CA THR A 95 -18.55 -18.76 -4.01
C THR A 95 -17.82 -18.44 -2.72
N VAL A 96 -16.50 -18.33 -2.80
CA VAL A 96 -15.67 -17.78 -1.71
C VAL A 96 -15.66 -16.26 -1.88
N HIS A 97 -16.19 -15.55 -0.88
CA HIS A 97 -16.22 -14.10 -0.91
C HIS A 97 -15.00 -13.53 -0.18
N ALA A 98 -14.17 -12.80 -0.90
CA ALA A 98 -12.99 -12.17 -0.35
C ALA A 98 -13.01 -10.68 -0.66
N GLN A 99 -12.53 -9.88 0.28
CA GLN A 99 -12.44 -8.43 0.15
C GLN A 99 -11.05 -7.96 0.56
N SER A 100 -10.57 -6.93 -0.09
CA SER A 100 -9.28 -6.33 0.20
C SER A 100 -9.36 -4.81 0.04
N LYS A 101 -8.53 -4.10 0.82
CA LYS A 101 -8.38 -2.65 0.69
C LYS A 101 -7.56 -2.27 -0.53
N ASP A 102 -6.74 -3.19 -1.04
CA ASP A 102 -5.97 -2.95 -2.24
C ASP A 102 -6.82 -3.18 -3.48
N HIS A 103 -7.13 -2.11 -4.20
CA HIS A 103 -7.85 -2.16 -5.46
C HIS A 103 -6.92 -2.04 -6.68
N GLU A 104 -5.60 -2.01 -6.45
CA GLU A 104 -4.60 -1.90 -7.51
C GLU A 104 -4.27 -3.25 -8.15
N SER A 105 -4.46 -4.35 -7.41
CA SER A 105 -4.27 -5.70 -7.95
C SER A 105 -5.50 -6.55 -7.70
N ALA A 106 -5.74 -7.51 -8.60
CA ALA A 106 -6.88 -8.40 -8.51
C ALA A 106 -6.66 -9.47 -7.44
N ILE A 107 -7.74 -9.91 -6.81
CA ILE A 107 -7.71 -11.06 -5.92
C ILE A 107 -7.62 -12.31 -6.77
N GLU A 108 -6.68 -13.19 -6.43
CA GLU A 108 -6.47 -14.46 -7.12
C GLU A 108 -6.86 -15.63 -6.22
N TYR A 109 -7.39 -16.68 -6.84
CA TYR A 109 -7.83 -17.89 -6.16
C TYR A 109 -7.12 -19.10 -6.75
N ALA A 110 -6.75 -20.05 -5.90
CA ALA A 110 -6.12 -21.28 -6.35
C ALA A 110 -6.58 -22.46 -5.50
N SER A 111 -6.68 -23.62 -6.13
CA SER A 111 -7.04 -24.88 -5.47
C SER A 111 -5.78 -25.75 -5.35
N SER A 112 -5.60 -26.36 -4.18
CA SER A 112 -4.48 -27.30 -3.96
C SER A 112 -4.70 -28.66 -4.61
N ASP A 113 -5.93 -29.03 -4.91
CA ASP A 113 -6.27 -30.30 -5.56
C ASP A 113 -7.53 -30.14 -6.42
N GLU A 114 -7.32 -29.94 -7.71
CA GLU A 114 -8.41 -29.74 -8.67
C GLU A 114 -9.27 -30.98 -8.90
N LYS A 115 -8.80 -32.14 -8.45
CA LYS A 115 -9.62 -33.37 -8.48
C LYS A 115 -10.71 -33.34 -7.44
N VAL A 116 -10.51 -32.62 -6.34
CA VAL A 116 -11.49 -32.43 -5.28
C VAL A 116 -12.39 -31.24 -5.57
N ALA A 117 -11.78 -30.09 -5.90
CA ALA A 117 -12.53 -28.88 -6.22
C ALA A 117 -11.70 -27.97 -7.09
N THR A 118 -12.36 -27.24 -7.98
CA THR A 118 -11.77 -26.19 -8.79
C THR A 118 -12.30 -24.84 -8.35
N VAL A 119 -11.53 -23.78 -8.59
CA VAL A 119 -11.96 -22.40 -8.30
C VAL A 119 -11.58 -21.52 -9.48
N ASP A 120 -12.49 -20.61 -9.84
CA ASP A 120 -12.25 -19.66 -10.93
C ASP A 120 -11.72 -18.33 -10.42
N SER A 121 -11.51 -17.39 -11.33
CA SER A 121 -10.95 -16.07 -11.01
C SER A 121 -11.90 -15.20 -10.16
N GLU A 122 -13.15 -15.59 -10.03
CA GLU A 122 -14.15 -14.86 -9.25
C GLU A 122 -14.45 -15.52 -7.91
N GLY A 123 -13.75 -16.61 -7.58
CA GLY A 123 -13.95 -17.34 -6.33
C GLY A 123 -15.04 -18.38 -6.36
N ASN A 124 -15.58 -18.71 -7.54
CA ASN A 124 -16.59 -19.76 -7.68
C ASN A 124 -15.92 -21.12 -7.60
N VAL A 125 -16.37 -21.95 -6.66
CA VAL A 125 -15.80 -23.27 -6.39
C VAL A 125 -16.76 -24.34 -6.90
N VAL A 126 -16.24 -25.28 -7.68
CA VAL A 126 -16.99 -26.43 -8.19
C VAL A 126 -16.42 -27.70 -7.55
N ILE A 127 -17.27 -28.49 -6.93
CA ILE A 127 -16.87 -29.74 -6.27
C ILE A 127 -16.80 -30.85 -7.33
N LYS A 128 -15.62 -31.48 -7.43
CA LYS A 128 -15.35 -32.52 -8.43
C LYS A 128 -15.29 -33.92 -7.82
N GLY A 129 -14.88 -34.03 -6.57
CA GLY A 129 -14.74 -35.31 -5.88
C GLY A 129 -14.70 -35.13 -4.38
N ALA A 130 -14.77 -36.23 -3.65
CA ALA A 130 -14.64 -36.21 -2.20
C ALA A 130 -13.18 -36.07 -1.81
N GLY A 131 -12.90 -35.39 -0.72
CA GLY A 131 -11.55 -35.19 -0.18
C GLY A 131 -11.40 -33.84 0.47
N LYS A 132 -10.17 -33.49 0.82
CA LYS A 132 -9.82 -32.19 1.38
C LYS A 132 -9.03 -31.39 0.38
N VAL A 133 -9.31 -30.10 0.32
CA VAL A 133 -8.62 -29.18 -0.58
C VAL A 133 -8.48 -27.83 0.13
N ILE A 134 -7.39 -27.14 -0.17
CA ILE A 134 -7.16 -25.78 0.34
C ILE A 134 -7.36 -24.82 -0.81
N ILE A 135 -8.27 -23.87 -0.62
CA ILE A 135 -8.47 -22.76 -1.56
C ILE A 135 -7.67 -21.58 -1.03
N THR A 136 -6.69 -21.14 -1.80
CA THR A 136 -5.82 -20.03 -1.43
C THR A 136 -6.30 -18.75 -2.10
N VAL A 137 -6.44 -17.69 -1.31
CA VAL A 137 -6.80 -16.36 -1.77
C VAL A 137 -5.58 -15.47 -1.62
N SER A 138 -5.16 -14.83 -2.71
CA SER A 138 -3.94 -14.02 -2.68
C SER A 138 -4.07 -12.78 -3.57
N GLN A 139 -3.17 -11.83 -3.37
CA GLN A 139 -3.01 -10.67 -4.25
C GLN A 139 -1.53 -10.45 -4.54
N LYS A 140 -1.22 -10.08 -5.76
CA LYS A 140 0.15 -9.73 -6.16
C LYS A 140 0.56 -8.39 -5.58
N GLU A 141 1.86 -8.15 -5.52
CA GLU A 141 2.39 -6.86 -5.12
C GLU A 141 1.83 -5.76 -6.02
N SER A 142 1.45 -4.65 -5.41
CA SER A 142 1.00 -3.46 -6.12
C SER A 142 1.87 -2.27 -5.71
N LYS A 143 1.49 -1.07 -6.15
CA LYS A 143 2.25 0.15 -5.87
C LYS A 143 2.45 0.39 -4.38
N ASN A 144 1.41 0.17 -3.58
CA ASN A 144 1.39 0.51 -2.15
C ASN A 144 1.34 -0.70 -1.22
N TYR A 145 1.12 -1.89 -1.75
CA TYR A 145 0.92 -3.11 -0.97
C TYR A 145 1.93 -4.19 -1.36
N LYS A 146 2.41 -4.91 -0.34
CA LYS A 146 3.30 -6.05 -0.55
C LYS A 146 2.50 -7.25 -1.05
N LYS A 147 3.19 -8.17 -1.73
CA LYS A 147 2.56 -9.43 -2.13
C LYS A 147 1.96 -10.13 -0.91
N SER A 148 0.72 -10.59 -1.02
CA SER A 148 0.08 -11.41 0.00
C SER A 148 0.35 -12.89 -0.27
N ILE A 149 0.31 -13.66 0.78
CA ILE A 149 0.46 -15.11 0.70
C ILE A 149 -0.76 -15.76 1.33
#